data_e366ebb67e7242fa1e0976d797524427
#
_entry.id   e366ebb67e7242fa1e0976d797524427
#
_cell.length_a   1.000
_cell.length_b   1.000
_cell.length_c   1.000
_cell.angle_alpha   90.00
_cell.angle_beta   90.00
_cell.angle_gamma   90.00
#
_symmetry.space_group_name_H-M   'P 1'
#
loop_
_entity.id
_entity.type
_entity.pdbx_description
1 polymer ?
#
loop_
_entity_poly.entity_id
_entity_poly.type
_entity_poly.pdbx_seq_one_letter_code
_entity_poly.pdbx_strand_id
1 'polypeptide(L)'
;MFIKHPGGWRLRLSGGALLVALAACSGGNGGMNTDSMAGSPPAASSPPSMMLTADFDSIQANIFTPICAGCHGGANPAENLNLDAEHSYNDLINVPSTEEPTLDRVKPGDPTNSYLVIHLQKEGDGAPASDIPFVIQWIQDGALPGSSAMTMSSEFDVAAVQPNPGDTLHASPPRIVIGFTQELDIGSLNPAAVRLERITEADDGQSGTLVIPVSVAIPSHNARALLVTPGSTLPPGQYQVVLNVDSSAVVRSQSGALLDAGAAEVGERLVTKFSVETK
;
A
#
# COMPACT_ATOMS: atom_id res chain seq x y z
N MET A 1 54.57 -0.69 30.32
CA MET A 1 54.90 0.72 30.54
C MET A 1 53.58 1.44 30.86
N PHE A 2 53.49 1.84 32.12
CA PHE A 2 52.31 2.48 32.74
C PHE A 2 52.07 3.89 32.23
N ILE A 3 50.82 4.37 32.18
CA ILE A 3 50.34 5.70 32.59
C ILE A 3 48.78 5.62 32.47
N LYS A 4 48.08 5.59 33.44
CA LYS A 4 47.40 6.19 34.59
C LYS A 4 46.58 7.45 34.23
N HIS A 5 45.24 7.34 34.53
CA HIS A 5 44.24 8.40 34.64
C HIS A 5 44.65 9.57 35.55
N PRO A 6 43.87 10.67 35.75
CA PRO A 6 42.40 10.74 35.98
C PRO A 6 41.75 12.08 35.55
N GLY A 7 40.42 12.16 35.71
CA GLY A 7 39.72 13.45 35.67
C GLY A 7 38.18 13.31 35.77
N GLY A 8 37.69 13.21 36.99
CA GLY A 8 36.27 13.25 37.29
C GLY A 8 35.71 14.67 37.15
N TRP A 9 34.49 14.77 36.69
CA TRP A 9 33.68 15.98 36.72
C TRP A 9 32.45 15.80 37.58
N ARG A 10 32.35 16.75 38.50
CA ARG A 10 31.41 16.80 39.58
C ARG A 10 30.03 17.31 39.09
N LEU A 11 29.03 16.65 39.64
CA LEU A 11 27.63 17.07 39.68
C LEU A 11 27.53 18.48 40.29
N ARG A 12 26.79 19.39 39.64
CA ARG A 12 26.23 20.57 40.28
C ARG A 12 24.70 20.55 40.09
N LEU A 13 24.05 20.21 41.19
CA LEU A 13 22.66 20.52 41.41
C LEU A 13 22.51 22.03 41.69
N SER A 14 21.68 22.70 40.96
CA SER A 14 21.11 23.99 41.38
C SER A 14 19.60 23.92 41.18
N GLY A 15 18.92 23.90 42.32
CA GLY A 15 17.48 23.97 42.41
C GLY A 15 16.97 25.36 42.03
N GLY A 16 15.87 25.40 41.35
CA GLY A 16 15.05 26.56 41.07
C GLY A 16 13.59 26.18 41.19
N ALA A 17 13.04 26.43 42.36
CA ALA A 17 11.61 26.35 42.62
C ALA A 17 10.90 27.48 41.88
N LEU A 18 9.98 27.14 40.98
CA LEU A 18 9.07 28.12 40.37
C LEU A 18 7.67 27.91 40.94
N LEU A 19 7.24 28.85 41.75
CA LEU A 19 5.89 28.94 42.31
C LEU A 19 4.89 29.21 41.19
N VAL A 20 3.90 28.33 41.03
CA VAL A 20 2.71 28.59 40.23
C VAL A 20 1.65 29.24 41.11
N ALA A 21 1.34 30.49 40.82
CA ALA A 21 0.24 31.23 41.46
C ALA A 21 -1.09 30.80 40.81
N LEU A 22 -1.95 30.19 41.60
CA LEU A 22 -3.37 30.02 41.31
C LEU A 22 -4.09 31.35 41.49
N ALA A 23 -4.61 31.92 40.43
CA ALA A 23 -5.58 33.00 40.49
C ALA A 23 -6.99 32.43 40.36
N ALA A 24 -7.66 32.27 41.47
CA ALA A 24 -9.10 32.08 41.53
C ALA A 24 -9.79 33.45 41.37
N CYS A 25 -10.64 33.62 40.39
CA CYS A 25 -11.61 34.71 40.34
C CYS A 25 -13.00 34.15 40.54
N SER A 26 -13.51 34.46 41.73
CA SER A 26 -14.90 34.27 42.18
C SER A 26 -15.65 35.56 41.97
N GLY A 27 -16.87 35.47 41.47
CA GLY A 27 -18.00 36.28 41.90
C GLY A 27 -18.29 37.58 41.16
N GLY A 28 -19.49 37.68 40.63
CA GLY A 28 -20.13 38.95 40.25
C GLY A 28 -21.46 38.74 39.52
N ASN A 29 -22.52 38.66 40.31
CA ASN A 29 -23.91 38.63 39.86
C ASN A 29 -24.35 40.06 39.46
N GLY A 30 -25.07 40.20 38.34
CA GLY A 30 -25.67 41.48 37.97
C GLY A 30 -26.32 41.44 36.57
N GLY A 31 -27.65 41.43 36.60
CA GLY A 31 -28.51 41.24 35.45
C GLY A 31 -28.60 42.39 34.44
N MET A 32 -29.26 42.14 33.39
CA MET A 32 -30.27 42.84 32.58
C MET A 32 -30.03 42.65 31.08
N ASN A 33 -31.09 42.13 30.51
CA ASN A 33 -31.46 41.96 29.10
C ASN A 33 -30.92 43.02 28.13
N THR A 34 -30.33 42.54 27.03
CA THR A 34 -30.60 43.09 25.68
C THR A 34 -30.41 41.97 24.67
N ASP A 35 -31.44 41.74 23.86
CA ASP A 35 -31.40 40.91 22.67
C ASP A 35 -30.24 41.31 21.76
N SER A 36 -29.33 40.36 21.56
CA SER A 36 -28.40 40.37 20.43
C SER A 36 -28.33 38.96 19.92
N MET A 37 -28.96 38.74 18.79
CA MET A 37 -28.77 37.55 17.96
C MET A 37 -27.30 37.44 17.57
N ALA A 38 -26.50 36.86 18.40
CA ALA A 38 -25.19 36.31 18.02
C ALA A 38 -25.44 34.93 17.50
N GLY A 39 -25.43 34.82 16.18
CA GLY A 39 -25.43 33.52 15.50
C GLY A 39 -24.31 32.67 16.07
N SER A 40 -24.63 31.52 16.63
CA SER A 40 -23.66 30.49 16.94
C SER A 40 -22.78 30.24 15.72
N PRO A 41 -21.45 30.19 15.85
CA PRO A 41 -20.63 29.76 14.76
C PRO A 41 -21.13 28.39 14.30
N PRO A 42 -21.22 28.15 12.99
CA PRO A 42 -21.60 26.83 12.50
C PRO A 42 -20.70 25.81 13.20
N ALA A 43 -21.31 24.83 13.85
CA ALA A 43 -20.59 23.69 14.39
C ALA A 43 -19.72 23.17 13.27
N ALA A 44 -18.40 23.18 13.47
CA ALA A 44 -17.48 22.55 12.56
C ALA A 44 -17.99 21.11 12.38
N SER A 45 -18.53 20.83 11.20
CA SER A 45 -18.96 19.49 10.85
C SER A 45 -17.70 18.64 10.99
N SER A 46 -17.69 17.77 12.00
CA SER A 46 -16.70 16.71 12.08
C SER A 46 -16.70 16.01 10.74
N PRO A 47 -15.54 15.79 10.09
CA PRO A 47 -15.52 15.01 8.87
C PRO A 47 -16.24 13.69 9.15
N PRO A 48 -17.03 13.17 8.22
CA PRO A 48 -17.68 11.88 8.41
C PRO A 48 -16.60 10.88 8.78
N SER A 49 -16.79 10.15 9.87
CA SER A 49 -15.92 9.03 10.25
C SER A 49 -15.99 8.07 9.08
N MET A 50 -15.00 8.11 8.20
CA MET A 50 -14.92 7.16 7.10
C MET A 50 -14.67 5.81 7.74
N MET A 51 -15.59 4.88 7.54
CA MET A 51 -15.40 3.51 7.99
C MET A 51 -14.10 3.00 7.38
N LEU A 52 -13.23 2.42 8.22
CA LEU A 52 -11.99 1.81 7.74
C LEU A 52 -12.30 0.70 6.74
N THR A 53 -11.71 0.75 5.58
CA THR A 53 -11.80 -0.21 4.50
C THR A 53 -10.42 -0.74 4.12
N ALA A 54 -10.38 -1.89 3.46
CA ALA A 54 -9.13 -2.54 3.06
C ALA A 54 -8.56 -1.94 1.75
N ASP A 55 -8.46 -0.63 1.70
CA ASP A 55 -7.80 0.13 0.63
C ASP A 55 -6.76 1.09 1.21
N PHE A 56 -5.78 1.45 0.40
CA PHE A 56 -4.64 2.23 0.87
C PHE A 56 -5.03 3.62 1.37
N ASP A 57 -5.92 4.33 0.68
CA ASP A 57 -6.34 5.69 1.10
C ASP A 57 -7.01 5.65 2.47
N SER A 58 -7.87 4.65 2.70
CA SER A 58 -8.54 4.46 3.99
C SER A 58 -7.55 4.07 5.10
N ILE A 59 -6.61 3.17 4.83
CA ILE A 59 -5.55 2.79 5.76
C ILE A 59 -4.64 3.98 6.05
N GLN A 60 -4.27 4.75 5.04
CA GLN A 60 -3.48 5.97 5.21
C GLN A 60 -4.18 6.98 6.12
N ALA A 61 -5.46 7.26 5.87
CA ALA A 61 -6.21 8.27 6.60
C ALA A 61 -6.53 7.87 8.04
N ASN A 62 -6.75 6.58 8.30
CA ASN A 62 -7.22 6.09 9.60
C ASN A 62 -6.14 5.42 10.46
N ILE A 63 -5.05 4.93 9.85
CA ILE A 63 -3.97 4.22 10.57
C ILE A 63 -2.65 4.97 10.42
N PHE A 64 -2.10 5.08 9.20
CA PHE A 64 -0.74 5.58 9.03
C PHE A 64 -0.60 7.03 9.46
N THR A 65 -1.44 7.94 8.96
CA THR A 65 -1.36 9.37 9.30
C THR A 65 -1.60 9.65 10.77
N PRO A 66 -2.71 9.20 11.41
CA PRO A 66 -3.01 9.59 12.79
C PRO A 66 -2.23 8.81 13.85
N ILE A 67 -1.75 7.61 13.55
CA ILE A 67 -1.15 6.71 14.54
C ILE A 67 0.35 6.57 14.32
N CYS A 68 0.78 6.26 13.10
CA CYS A 68 2.16 5.85 12.82
C CYS A 68 3.08 7.02 12.43
N ALA A 69 2.57 8.01 11.68
CA ALA A 69 3.38 9.11 11.16
C ALA A 69 3.93 10.03 12.25
N GLY A 70 3.43 9.95 13.48
CA GLY A 70 4.01 10.68 14.62
C GLY A 70 5.46 10.32 14.90
N CYS A 71 5.86 9.07 14.67
CA CYS A 71 7.23 8.58 14.76
C CYS A 71 7.84 8.31 13.38
N HIS A 72 7.03 7.83 12.45
CA HIS A 72 7.42 7.48 11.09
C HIS A 72 7.00 8.55 10.08
N GLY A 73 7.31 9.81 10.31
CA GLY A 73 6.99 10.92 9.41
C GLY A 73 7.99 12.04 9.46
N GLY A 74 7.84 13.04 8.58
CA GLY A 74 8.69 14.21 8.49
C GLY A 74 10.08 13.94 7.93
N ALA A 75 11.03 14.84 8.25
CA ALA A 75 12.36 14.84 7.64
C ALA A 75 13.31 13.75 8.17
N ASN A 76 13.04 13.18 9.35
CA ASN A 76 13.88 12.15 9.98
C ASN A 76 12.99 11.05 10.58
N PRO A 77 12.30 10.27 9.74
CA PRO A 77 11.41 9.23 10.21
C PRO A 77 12.19 8.09 10.88
N ALA A 78 11.60 7.49 11.92
CA ALA A 78 12.15 6.30 12.56
C ALA A 78 12.34 5.19 11.52
N GLU A 79 13.42 4.41 11.64
CA GLU A 79 13.77 3.29 10.76
C GLU A 79 13.81 3.65 9.25
N ASN A 80 14.02 4.92 8.91
CA ASN A 80 13.95 5.43 7.54
C ASN A 80 12.65 5.03 6.82
N LEU A 81 11.56 4.89 7.57
CA LEU A 81 10.23 4.61 7.07
C LEU A 81 9.38 5.86 7.19
N ASN A 82 9.04 6.50 6.08
CA ASN A 82 8.17 7.67 6.09
C ASN A 82 6.73 7.27 5.74
N LEU A 83 5.82 7.41 6.72
CA LEU A 83 4.41 7.08 6.59
C LEU A 83 3.52 8.31 6.39
N ASP A 84 4.11 9.47 6.04
CA ASP A 84 3.35 10.59 5.51
C ASP A 84 2.69 10.21 4.18
N ALA A 85 1.53 10.77 3.89
CA ALA A 85 0.70 10.38 2.75
C ALA A 85 1.41 10.41 1.39
N GLU A 86 2.40 11.29 1.24
CA GLU A 86 3.16 11.45 -0.01
C GLU A 86 4.26 10.39 -0.20
N HIS A 87 4.70 9.71 0.87
CA HIS A 87 5.86 8.82 0.87
C HIS A 87 5.52 7.37 1.20
N SER A 88 4.50 7.17 2.03
CA SER A 88 4.20 5.90 2.67
C SER A 88 4.11 4.71 1.71
N TYR A 89 3.45 4.88 0.57
CA TYR A 89 3.31 3.80 -0.39
C TYR A 89 4.67 3.33 -0.92
N ASN A 90 5.51 4.26 -1.37
CA ASN A 90 6.82 3.96 -1.93
C ASN A 90 7.80 3.41 -0.88
N ASP A 91 7.66 3.86 0.38
CA ASP A 91 8.50 3.40 1.48
C ASP A 91 8.09 2.03 2.03
N LEU A 92 6.87 1.58 1.73
CA LEU A 92 6.35 0.28 2.18
C LEU A 92 6.53 -0.83 1.15
N ILE A 93 6.19 -0.59 -0.12
CA ILE A 93 6.01 -1.67 -1.09
C ILE A 93 7.33 -2.21 -1.63
N ASN A 94 7.58 -3.51 -1.42
CA ASN A 94 8.80 -4.21 -1.84
C ASN A 94 10.11 -3.59 -1.30
N VAL A 95 10.02 -2.83 -0.20
CA VAL A 95 11.19 -2.25 0.47
C VAL A 95 11.59 -3.16 1.63
N PRO A 96 12.85 -3.62 1.70
CA PRO A 96 13.33 -4.43 2.81
C PRO A 96 13.16 -3.72 4.16
N SER A 97 12.71 -4.44 5.19
CA SER A 97 12.64 -3.91 6.54
C SER A 97 14.06 -3.68 7.09
N THR A 98 14.25 -2.60 7.84
CA THR A 98 15.51 -2.33 8.55
C THR A 98 15.70 -3.25 9.75
N GLU A 99 14.61 -3.66 10.39
CA GLU A 99 14.63 -4.54 11.56
C GLU A 99 14.73 -6.03 11.19
N GLU A 100 14.11 -6.43 10.08
CA GLU A 100 14.17 -7.81 9.56
C GLU A 100 14.47 -7.78 8.05
N PRO A 101 15.73 -7.58 7.63
CA PRO A 101 16.11 -7.37 6.23
C PRO A 101 15.82 -8.56 5.29
N THR A 102 15.39 -9.69 5.83
CA THR A 102 14.95 -10.85 5.04
C THR A 102 13.49 -10.75 4.59
N LEU A 103 12.75 -9.78 5.15
CA LEU A 103 11.35 -9.49 4.85
C LEU A 103 11.23 -8.10 4.24
N ASP A 104 10.30 -7.96 3.31
CA ASP A 104 9.87 -6.64 2.86
C ASP A 104 8.94 -6.00 3.89
N ARG A 105 8.94 -4.68 3.98
CA ARG A 105 7.99 -3.95 4.83
C ARG A 105 6.56 -4.34 4.47
N VAL A 106 6.24 -4.32 3.19
CA VAL A 106 5.02 -4.89 2.62
C VAL A 106 5.36 -5.66 1.36
N LYS A 107 5.01 -6.94 1.34
CA LYS A 107 5.12 -7.81 0.17
C LYS A 107 3.73 -8.01 -0.43
N PRO A 108 3.43 -7.42 -1.58
CA PRO A 108 2.10 -7.51 -2.20
C PRO A 108 1.65 -8.96 -2.37
N GLY A 109 0.42 -9.25 -1.95
CA GLY A 109 -0.17 -10.58 -2.01
C GLY A 109 0.30 -11.57 -0.92
N ASP A 110 1.25 -11.17 -0.06
CA ASP A 110 1.86 -12.06 0.94
C ASP A 110 1.94 -11.39 2.32
N PRO A 111 0.85 -11.27 3.06
CA PRO A 111 0.85 -10.66 4.38
C PRO A 111 1.68 -11.43 5.42
N THR A 112 1.89 -12.74 5.21
CA THR A 112 2.68 -13.57 6.12
C THR A 112 4.18 -13.20 6.09
N ASN A 113 4.67 -12.78 4.93
CA ASN A 113 6.04 -12.32 4.72
C ASN A 113 6.13 -10.79 4.59
N SER A 114 5.14 -10.07 5.11
CA SER A 114 5.14 -8.61 5.22
C SER A 114 5.47 -8.20 6.65
N TYR A 115 6.61 -7.51 6.85
CA TYR A 115 7.07 -7.13 8.19
C TYR A 115 6.06 -6.24 8.91
N LEU A 116 5.37 -5.35 8.21
CA LEU A 116 4.32 -4.52 8.77
C LEU A 116 3.27 -5.32 9.53
N VAL A 117 2.81 -6.45 9.00
CA VAL A 117 1.82 -7.31 9.67
C VAL A 117 2.42 -7.94 10.93
N ILE A 118 3.65 -8.43 10.83
CA ILE A 118 4.37 -9.04 11.96
C ILE A 118 4.58 -8.00 13.07
N HIS A 119 4.98 -6.79 12.71
CA HIS A 119 5.18 -5.67 13.64
C HIS A 119 3.87 -5.31 14.34
N LEU A 120 2.79 -5.05 13.60
CA LEU A 120 1.48 -4.72 14.18
C LEU A 120 0.92 -5.79 15.11
N GLN A 121 1.18 -7.07 14.83
CA GLN A 121 0.70 -8.18 15.65
C GLN A 121 1.52 -8.39 16.93
N LYS A 122 2.82 -8.08 16.90
CA LYS A 122 3.71 -8.30 18.06
C LYS A 122 3.73 -7.11 19.02
N GLU A 123 3.84 -5.93 18.49
CA GLU A 123 4.23 -4.75 19.25
C GLU A 123 3.05 -3.81 19.52
N GLY A 124 1.99 -3.90 18.70
CA GLY A 124 0.73 -3.19 18.94
C GLY A 124 0.91 -1.68 19.04
N ASP A 125 1.79 -1.08 18.21
CA ASP A 125 2.23 0.32 18.29
C ASP A 125 1.09 1.34 18.03
N GLY A 126 0.05 1.21 18.82
CA GLY A 126 -1.09 2.12 18.85
C GLY A 126 -2.19 1.78 17.85
N ALA A 127 -1.96 0.94 16.86
CA ALA A 127 -3.03 0.53 15.94
C ALA A 127 -4.01 -0.42 16.67
N PRO A 128 -5.33 -0.14 16.64
CA PRO A 128 -6.32 -1.03 17.24
C PRO A 128 -6.24 -2.43 16.61
N ALA A 129 -6.32 -3.47 17.44
CA ALA A 129 -6.31 -4.85 16.95
C ALA A 129 -7.45 -5.15 15.96
N SER A 130 -8.56 -4.40 16.04
CA SER A 130 -9.68 -4.45 15.10
C SER A 130 -9.33 -3.98 13.70
N ASP A 131 -8.28 -3.18 13.56
CA ASP A 131 -7.92 -2.51 12.32
C ASP A 131 -6.88 -3.29 11.52
N ILE A 132 -6.10 -4.16 12.20
CA ILE A 132 -5.09 -5.02 11.58
C ILE A 132 -5.65 -5.90 10.44
N PRO A 133 -6.86 -6.49 10.54
CA PRO A 133 -7.45 -7.27 9.45
C PRO A 133 -7.61 -6.49 8.13
N PHE A 134 -7.83 -5.18 8.17
CA PHE A 134 -7.94 -4.36 6.98
C PHE A 134 -6.58 -4.16 6.29
N VAL A 135 -5.50 -4.02 7.07
CA VAL A 135 -4.14 -3.99 6.54
C VAL A 135 -3.77 -5.34 5.90
N ILE A 136 -4.09 -6.45 6.59
CA ILE A 136 -3.86 -7.80 6.07
C ILE A 136 -4.62 -8.00 4.75
N GLN A 137 -5.90 -7.59 4.70
CA GLN A 137 -6.73 -7.74 3.51
C GLN A 137 -6.21 -6.90 2.34
N TRP A 138 -5.82 -5.64 2.59
CA TRP A 138 -5.19 -4.79 1.57
C TRP A 138 -3.94 -5.45 0.97
N ILE A 139 -3.07 -6.02 1.83
CA ILE A 139 -1.87 -6.73 1.36
C ILE A 139 -2.25 -7.99 0.57
N GLN A 140 -3.24 -8.77 1.04
CA GLN A 140 -3.75 -9.95 0.33
C GLN A 140 -4.30 -9.61 -1.05
N ASP A 141 -4.96 -8.46 -1.18
CA ASP A 141 -5.53 -7.95 -2.42
C ASP A 141 -4.47 -7.28 -3.32
N GLY A 142 -3.20 -7.39 -2.94
CA GLY A 142 -2.06 -6.98 -3.75
C GLY A 142 -1.44 -5.65 -3.38
N ALA A 143 -1.81 -5.08 -2.23
CA ALA A 143 -1.27 -3.84 -1.70
C ALA A 143 -1.25 -2.71 -2.75
N LEU A 144 -2.35 -2.54 -3.50
CA LEU A 144 -2.44 -1.50 -4.53
C LEU A 144 -2.39 -0.10 -3.91
N PRO A 145 -1.89 0.91 -4.64
CA PRO A 145 -1.96 2.30 -4.22
C PRO A 145 -3.41 2.75 -4.08
N GLY A 146 -3.64 3.80 -3.31
CA GLY A 146 -4.96 4.40 -3.17
C GLY A 146 -5.50 4.98 -4.48
N SER A 147 -6.80 5.16 -4.54
CA SER A 147 -7.48 5.77 -5.69
C SER A 147 -7.00 7.19 -6.00
N SER A 148 -6.50 7.90 -4.98
CA SER A 148 -5.91 9.23 -5.14
C SER A 148 -4.58 9.22 -5.89
N ALA A 149 -3.81 8.12 -5.78
CA ALA A 149 -2.55 7.94 -6.49
C ALA A 149 -2.78 7.36 -7.91
N MET A 150 -3.87 6.60 -8.06
CA MET A 150 -4.34 6.17 -9.38
C MET A 150 -5.08 7.35 -10.02
N THR A 151 -4.41 8.06 -10.90
CA THR A 151 -5.02 9.16 -11.67
C THR A 151 -6.38 8.69 -12.17
N MET A 152 -7.45 9.45 -11.84
CA MET A 152 -8.80 9.21 -12.36
C MET A 152 -8.77 9.50 -13.86
N SER A 153 -8.25 8.56 -14.65
CA SER A 153 -8.39 8.60 -16.10
C SER A 153 -9.84 8.29 -16.43
N SER A 154 -10.40 9.04 -17.38
CA SER A 154 -11.67 8.65 -18.00
C SER A 154 -11.50 7.40 -18.87
N GLU A 155 -10.27 7.02 -19.16
CA GLU A 155 -9.88 5.84 -19.93
C GLU A 155 -9.68 4.65 -18.99
N PHE A 156 -9.97 3.48 -19.48
CA PHE A 156 -9.81 2.23 -18.73
C PHE A 156 -8.44 1.65 -19.02
N ASP A 157 -7.48 1.90 -18.09
CA ASP A 157 -6.08 1.55 -18.25
C ASP A 157 -5.59 0.68 -17.10
N VAL A 158 -4.39 0.09 -17.27
CA VAL A 158 -3.62 -0.50 -16.18
C VAL A 158 -2.94 0.61 -15.39
N ALA A 159 -3.30 0.72 -14.12
CA ALA A 159 -2.76 1.70 -13.19
C ALA A 159 -1.50 1.20 -12.47
N ALA A 160 -1.43 -0.11 -12.17
CA ALA A 160 -0.32 -0.73 -11.45
C ALA A 160 -0.20 -2.22 -11.78
N VAL A 161 1.00 -2.77 -11.69
CA VAL A 161 1.25 -4.21 -11.77
C VAL A 161 2.25 -4.60 -10.68
N GLN A 162 1.97 -5.69 -9.97
CA GLN A 162 2.90 -6.27 -9.01
C GLN A 162 3.12 -7.76 -9.34
N PRO A 163 4.36 -8.22 -9.57
CA PRO A 163 5.62 -7.45 -9.56
C PRO A 163 5.65 -6.35 -10.62
N ASN A 164 6.42 -5.26 -10.34
CA ASN A 164 6.53 -4.18 -11.32
C ASN A 164 7.17 -4.67 -12.62
N PRO A 165 6.86 -4.03 -13.75
CA PRO A 165 7.51 -4.33 -14.99
C PRO A 165 9.04 -4.20 -14.89
N GLY A 166 9.75 -5.29 -15.19
CA GLY A 166 11.21 -5.35 -15.11
C GLY A 166 11.78 -5.81 -13.76
N ASP A 167 10.95 -6.03 -12.74
CA ASP A 167 11.42 -6.53 -11.45
C ASP A 167 12.14 -7.87 -11.57
N THR A 168 13.18 -8.06 -10.75
CA THR A 168 13.85 -9.33 -10.52
C THR A 168 13.56 -9.79 -9.08
N LEU A 169 12.83 -10.88 -8.97
CA LEU A 169 12.41 -11.45 -7.69
C LEU A 169 13.35 -12.57 -7.26
N HIS A 170 13.66 -12.66 -5.98
CA HIS A 170 14.46 -13.76 -5.40
C HIS A 170 13.62 -14.93 -4.89
N ALA A 171 12.31 -14.90 -5.13
CA ALA A 171 11.37 -15.98 -4.86
C ALA A 171 10.18 -15.89 -5.81
N SER A 172 9.51 -17.02 -6.04
CA SER A 172 8.24 -17.03 -6.77
C SER A 172 7.21 -16.15 -6.08
N PRO A 173 6.59 -15.19 -6.77
CA PRO A 173 5.50 -14.43 -6.19
C PRO A 173 4.30 -15.35 -5.92
N PRO A 174 3.61 -15.22 -4.79
CA PRO A 174 2.42 -16.01 -4.48
C PRO A 174 1.28 -15.72 -5.45
N ARG A 175 1.26 -14.50 -5.97
CA ARG A 175 0.32 -14.02 -7.02
C ARG A 175 0.89 -12.81 -7.74
N ILE A 176 0.31 -12.53 -8.88
CA ILE A 176 0.55 -11.30 -9.64
C ILE A 176 -0.71 -10.46 -9.52
N VAL A 177 -0.57 -9.17 -9.27
CA VAL A 177 -1.70 -8.25 -9.11
C VAL A 177 -1.65 -7.21 -10.20
N ILE A 178 -2.79 -6.95 -10.82
CA ILE A 178 -2.93 -5.92 -11.84
C ILE A 178 -4.03 -4.97 -11.38
N GLY A 179 -3.67 -3.72 -11.15
CA GLY A 179 -4.59 -2.65 -10.78
C GLY A 179 -5.02 -1.84 -11.98
N PHE A 180 -6.27 -1.41 -12.00
CA PHE A 180 -6.87 -0.67 -13.11
C PHE A 180 -7.41 0.69 -12.65
N THR A 181 -7.50 1.63 -13.59
CA THR A 181 -8.05 2.98 -13.34
C THR A 181 -9.55 2.96 -13.06
N GLN A 182 -10.28 1.93 -13.49
CA GLN A 182 -11.71 1.75 -13.28
C GLN A 182 -12.01 0.35 -12.71
N GLU A 183 -13.22 0.17 -12.18
CA GLU A 183 -13.70 -1.13 -11.69
C GLU A 183 -13.91 -2.12 -12.83
N LEU A 184 -13.50 -3.36 -12.62
CA LEU A 184 -13.65 -4.45 -13.57
C LEU A 184 -15.09 -4.97 -13.61
N ASP A 185 -15.54 -5.33 -14.80
CA ASP A 185 -16.76 -6.10 -14.96
C ASP A 185 -16.51 -7.59 -14.69
N ILE A 186 -16.89 -8.03 -13.47
CA ILE A 186 -16.75 -9.42 -13.04
C ILE A 186 -17.48 -10.38 -13.99
N GLY A 187 -18.64 -9.96 -14.52
CA GLY A 187 -19.48 -10.79 -15.39
C GLY A 187 -18.88 -11.02 -16.78
N SER A 188 -18.02 -10.11 -17.23
CA SER A 188 -17.35 -10.20 -18.53
C SER A 188 -15.93 -10.77 -18.45
N LEU A 189 -15.39 -10.98 -17.24
CA LEU A 189 -14.04 -11.49 -17.08
C LEU A 189 -13.93 -12.94 -17.62
N ASN A 190 -13.31 -13.06 -18.76
CA ASN A 190 -12.97 -14.36 -19.33
C ASN A 190 -11.55 -14.73 -18.89
N PRO A 191 -11.34 -15.84 -18.12
CA PRO A 191 -10.00 -16.28 -17.73
C PRO A 191 -9.04 -16.46 -18.92
N ALA A 192 -9.56 -16.74 -20.12
CA ALA A 192 -8.76 -16.81 -21.33
C ALA A 192 -8.16 -15.47 -21.78
N ALA A 193 -8.70 -14.35 -21.27
CA ALA A 193 -8.13 -13.02 -21.51
C ALA A 193 -6.79 -12.80 -20.80
N VAL A 194 -6.45 -13.66 -19.84
CA VAL A 194 -5.25 -13.52 -19.00
C VAL A 194 -4.37 -14.75 -19.17
N ARG A 195 -3.09 -14.53 -19.47
CA ARG A 195 -2.12 -15.61 -19.63
C ARG A 195 -0.82 -15.25 -18.92
N LEU A 196 -0.29 -16.20 -18.15
CA LEU A 196 1.07 -16.16 -17.62
C LEU A 196 1.93 -17.06 -18.50
N GLU A 197 3.03 -16.54 -18.99
CA GLU A 197 3.94 -17.25 -19.88
C GLU A 197 5.37 -17.18 -19.33
N ARG A 198 6.10 -18.28 -19.38
CA ARG A 198 7.55 -18.30 -19.20
C ARG A 198 8.22 -18.08 -20.56
N ILE A 199 9.14 -17.14 -20.63
CA ILE A 199 9.93 -16.89 -21.83
C ILE A 199 11.02 -17.98 -21.87
N THR A 200 11.12 -18.68 -22.99
CA THR A 200 12.13 -19.71 -23.25
C THR A 200 12.99 -19.26 -24.42
N GLU A 201 14.28 -19.42 -24.28
CA GLU A 201 15.22 -19.26 -25.42
C GLU A 201 15.55 -20.66 -25.96
N ALA A 202 15.37 -20.85 -27.22
CA ALA A 202 15.82 -22.06 -27.91
C ALA A 202 17.28 -21.93 -28.33
N ASP A 203 17.96 -23.05 -28.51
CA ASP A 203 19.38 -23.11 -28.90
C ASP A 203 19.69 -22.42 -30.26
N ASP A 204 18.67 -22.16 -31.05
CA ASP A 204 18.74 -21.46 -32.33
C ASP A 204 18.55 -19.92 -32.19
N GLY A 205 18.44 -19.40 -30.96
CA GLY A 205 18.24 -17.99 -30.68
C GLY A 205 16.80 -17.50 -30.91
N GLN A 206 15.85 -18.40 -31.16
CA GLN A 206 14.44 -18.04 -31.22
C GLN A 206 13.85 -18.06 -29.83
N SER A 207 13.12 -16.97 -29.46
CA SER A 207 12.38 -16.91 -28.20
C SER A 207 11.02 -17.57 -28.38
N GLY A 208 10.72 -18.55 -27.53
CA GLY A 208 9.40 -19.16 -27.40
C GLY A 208 8.73 -18.76 -26.08
N THR A 209 7.50 -19.20 -25.90
CA THR A 209 6.80 -19.04 -24.59
C THR A 209 6.16 -20.35 -24.17
N LEU A 210 6.21 -20.64 -22.88
CA LEU A 210 5.51 -21.75 -22.23
C LEU A 210 4.40 -21.18 -21.35
N VAL A 211 3.15 -21.55 -21.64
CA VAL A 211 1.99 -21.12 -20.85
C VAL A 211 2.00 -21.80 -19.49
N ILE A 212 1.88 -21.01 -18.43
CA ILE A 212 1.76 -21.46 -17.04
C ILE A 212 0.28 -21.43 -16.67
N PRO A 213 -0.28 -22.52 -16.15
CA PRO A 213 -1.65 -22.50 -15.62
C PRO A 213 -1.82 -21.48 -14.51
N VAL A 214 -2.89 -20.70 -14.56
CA VAL A 214 -3.22 -19.70 -13.55
C VAL A 214 -4.69 -19.79 -13.13
N SER A 215 -4.99 -19.35 -11.93
CA SER A 215 -6.33 -18.94 -11.54
C SER A 215 -6.42 -17.41 -11.49
N VAL A 216 -7.58 -16.88 -11.88
CA VAL A 216 -7.83 -15.45 -12.00
C VAL A 216 -9.01 -15.10 -11.10
N ALA A 217 -8.89 -14.03 -10.31
CA ALA A 217 -9.94 -13.59 -9.40
C ALA A 217 -9.94 -12.06 -9.28
N ILE A 218 -11.10 -11.49 -8.99
CA ILE A 218 -11.26 -10.11 -8.56
C ILE A 218 -11.50 -10.15 -7.05
N PRO A 219 -10.70 -9.44 -6.22
CA PRO A 219 -10.89 -9.39 -4.79
C PRO A 219 -12.25 -8.78 -4.44
N SER A 220 -12.92 -9.30 -3.42
CA SER A 220 -14.26 -8.83 -2.99
C SER A 220 -14.25 -7.38 -2.47
N HIS A 221 -13.10 -6.88 -2.04
CA HIS A 221 -12.95 -5.56 -1.44
C HIS A 221 -12.25 -4.55 -2.37
N ASN A 222 -11.83 -4.99 -3.57
CA ASN A 222 -11.17 -4.12 -4.54
C ASN A 222 -11.53 -4.54 -5.98
N ALA A 223 -12.63 -4.02 -6.49
CA ALA A 223 -13.09 -4.32 -7.86
C ALA A 223 -12.16 -3.75 -8.96
N ARG A 224 -11.15 -2.96 -8.60
CA ARG A 224 -10.12 -2.46 -9.52
C ARG A 224 -8.88 -3.34 -9.61
N ALA A 225 -8.85 -4.46 -8.90
CA ALA A 225 -7.73 -5.38 -8.90
C ALA A 225 -8.08 -6.69 -9.61
N LEU A 226 -7.11 -7.24 -10.32
CA LEU A 226 -7.13 -8.58 -10.87
C LEU A 226 -5.99 -9.39 -10.26
N LEU A 227 -6.32 -10.48 -9.59
CA LEU A 227 -5.36 -11.42 -9.01
C LEU A 227 -5.10 -12.55 -9.98
N VAL A 228 -3.85 -12.75 -10.37
CA VAL A 228 -3.40 -13.86 -11.20
C VAL A 228 -2.51 -14.75 -10.33
N THR A 229 -3.03 -15.91 -9.95
CA THR A 229 -2.32 -16.86 -9.07
C THR A 229 -1.74 -18.00 -9.91
N PRO A 230 -0.40 -18.16 -9.94
CA PRO A 230 0.23 -19.29 -10.61
C PRO A 230 -0.23 -20.61 -10.00
N GLY A 231 -0.48 -21.61 -10.83
CA GLY A 231 -0.88 -22.96 -10.41
C GLY A 231 0.23 -23.76 -9.72
N SER A 232 1.47 -23.28 -9.79
CA SER A 232 2.65 -23.84 -9.13
C SER A 232 3.70 -22.76 -8.89
N THR A 233 4.65 -23.04 -8.00
CA THR A 233 5.84 -22.20 -7.79
C THR A 233 6.56 -21.96 -9.12
N LEU A 234 6.88 -20.71 -9.40
CA LEU A 234 7.60 -20.33 -10.63
C LEU A 234 9.09 -20.61 -10.44
N PRO A 235 9.71 -21.50 -11.24
CA PRO A 235 11.15 -21.69 -11.22
C PRO A 235 11.90 -20.45 -11.73
N PRO A 236 13.20 -20.32 -11.51
CA PRO A 236 13.99 -19.22 -12.06
C PRO A 236 13.82 -19.09 -13.56
N GLY A 237 13.68 -17.85 -14.03
CA GLY A 237 13.44 -17.54 -15.43
C GLY A 237 12.76 -16.20 -15.65
N GLN A 238 12.54 -15.86 -16.90
CA GLN A 238 11.79 -14.67 -17.30
C GLN A 238 10.34 -15.03 -17.55
N TYR A 239 9.45 -14.17 -17.10
CA TYR A 239 8.00 -14.35 -17.19
C TYR A 239 7.34 -13.13 -17.79
N GLN A 240 6.17 -13.34 -18.38
CA GLN A 240 5.31 -12.26 -18.82
C GLN A 240 3.85 -12.58 -18.52
N VAL A 241 3.12 -11.56 -18.09
CA VAL A 241 1.66 -11.60 -18.03
C VAL A 241 1.11 -10.91 -19.25
N VAL A 242 0.15 -11.54 -19.87
CA VAL A 242 -0.51 -11.05 -21.07
C VAL A 242 -1.98 -10.88 -20.77
N LEU A 243 -2.49 -9.67 -20.98
CA LEU A 243 -3.92 -9.36 -20.99
C LEU A 243 -4.40 -9.23 -22.43
N ASN A 244 -5.72 -9.41 -22.65
CA ASN A 244 -6.33 -9.36 -23.97
C ASN A 244 -5.62 -10.28 -24.97
N VAL A 245 -5.50 -11.57 -24.60
CA VAL A 245 -4.77 -12.58 -25.38
C VAL A 245 -5.25 -12.66 -26.82
N ASP A 246 -6.55 -12.48 -27.02
CA ASP A 246 -7.16 -12.37 -28.34
C ASP A 246 -8.38 -11.42 -28.30
N SER A 247 -8.84 -11.01 -29.47
CA SER A 247 -9.96 -10.07 -29.61
C SER A 247 -11.31 -10.58 -29.11
N SER A 248 -11.44 -11.88 -28.84
CA SER A 248 -12.67 -12.48 -28.30
C SER A 248 -12.71 -12.49 -26.77
N ALA A 249 -11.58 -12.26 -26.12
CA ALA A 249 -11.41 -12.31 -24.67
C ALA A 249 -10.74 -11.01 -24.18
N VAL A 250 -11.51 -9.94 -24.10
CA VAL A 250 -11.04 -8.60 -23.73
C VAL A 250 -11.50 -8.24 -22.32
N VAL A 251 -10.59 -7.70 -21.50
CA VAL A 251 -10.89 -7.18 -20.18
C VAL A 251 -11.71 -5.88 -20.32
N ARG A 252 -12.78 -5.76 -19.55
CA ARG A 252 -13.71 -4.62 -19.59
C ARG A 252 -13.90 -4.02 -18.22
N SER A 253 -14.14 -2.72 -18.21
CA SER A 253 -14.62 -2.05 -17.00
C SER A 253 -16.13 -2.29 -16.79
N GLN A 254 -16.59 -2.01 -15.58
CA GLN A 254 -18.01 -2.08 -15.22
C GLN A 254 -18.88 -1.11 -16.06
N SER A 255 -18.30 -0.01 -16.56
CA SER A 255 -18.95 0.89 -17.51
C SER A 255 -18.98 0.37 -18.94
N GLY A 256 -18.36 -0.79 -19.22
CA GLY A 256 -18.26 -1.40 -20.53
C GLY A 256 -17.09 -0.91 -21.38
N ALA A 257 -16.22 -0.04 -20.85
CA ALA A 257 -15.03 0.41 -21.55
C ALA A 257 -14.06 -0.76 -21.77
N LEU A 258 -13.42 -0.79 -22.91
CA LEU A 258 -12.36 -1.76 -23.24
C LEU A 258 -11.04 -1.27 -22.64
N LEU A 259 -10.22 -2.21 -22.16
CA LEU A 259 -8.89 -1.90 -21.67
C LEU A 259 -8.07 -1.24 -22.79
N ASP A 260 -7.60 -0.03 -22.53
CA ASP A 260 -6.58 0.62 -23.32
C ASP A 260 -5.20 0.18 -22.79
N ALA A 261 -4.47 -0.51 -23.60
CA ALA A 261 -3.14 -1.01 -23.23
C ALA A 261 -2.02 0.00 -23.58
N GLY A 262 -2.39 1.26 -23.89
CA GLY A 262 -1.44 2.27 -24.38
C GLY A 262 -0.91 1.96 -25.78
N ALA A 263 -1.56 1.07 -26.49
CA ALA A 263 -1.25 0.70 -27.85
C ALA A 263 -2.09 1.51 -28.85
N ALA A 264 -1.81 1.38 -30.13
CA ALA A 264 -2.46 2.19 -31.18
C ALA A 264 -3.98 1.97 -31.31
N GLU A 265 -4.51 0.86 -30.77
CA GLU A 265 -5.92 0.50 -30.80
C GLU A 265 -6.43 -0.01 -29.44
N VAL A 266 -7.63 0.41 -29.05
CA VAL A 266 -8.33 -0.02 -27.82
C VAL A 266 -8.59 -1.53 -27.86
N GLY A 267 -8.29 -2.22 -26.79
CA GLY A 267 -8.43 -3.68 -26.66
C GLY A 267 -7.24 -4.47 -27.18
N GLU A 268 -6.13 -3.81 -27.46
CA GLU A 268 -4.88 -4.50 -27.82
C GLU A 268 -4.26 -5.26 -26.64
N ARG A 269 -3.33 -6.15 -27.00
CA ARG A 269 -2.63 -7.04 -26.07
C ARG A 269 -1.64 -6.26 -25.20
N LEU A 270 -1.88 -6.22 -23.89
CA LEU A 270 -0.91 -5.73 -22.90
C LEU A 270 0.05 -6.86 -22.49
N VAL A 271 1.34 -6.55 -22.44
CA VAL A 271 2.37 -7.47 -21.97
C VAL A 271 3.22 -6.80 -20.90
N THR A 272 3.27 -7.38 -19.69
CA THR A 272 4.19 -6.99 -18.62
C THR A 272 5.15 -8.12 -18.30
N LYS A 273 6.43 -7.80 -18.00
CA LYS A 273 7.51 -8.78 -17.81
C LYS A 273 8.18 -8.61 -16.45
N PHE A 274 8.59 -9.73 -15.85
CA PHE A 274 9.40 -9.78 -14.63
C PHE A 274 10.31 -11.02 -14.66
N SER A 275 11.27 -11.09 -13.76
CA SER A 275 12.19 -12.23 -13.63
C SER A 275 12.09 -12.86 -12.24
N VAL A 276 12.33 -14.16 -12.16
CA VAL A 276 12.54 -14.89 -10.90
C VAL A 276 13.93 -15.48 -10.92
N GLU A 277 14.71 -15.25 -9.85
CA GLU A 277 16.06 -15.79 -9.70
C GLU A 277 16.17 -16.65 -8.45
N THR A 278 17.15 -17.52 -8.39
CA THR A 278 17.56 -18.21 -7.15
C THR A 278 18.43 -17.27 -6.32
N LYS A 279 18.17 -17.25 -5.02
CA LYS A 279 19.11 -16.67 -4.04
C LYS A 279 20.42 -17.41 -4.04
#